data_dca86a78d0ad8925ff4c216df3174932
#
_entry.id   dca86a78d0ad8925ff4c216df3174932
#
_cell.length_a   1.000
_cell.length_b   1.000
_cell.length_c   1.000
_cell.angle_alpha   90.00
_cell.angle_beta   90.00
_cell.angle_gamma   90.00
#
_symmetry.space_group_name_H-M   'P 1'
#
loop_
_entity.id
_entity.type
_entity.pdbx_description
1 polymer ?
#
loop_
_entity_poly.entity_id
_entity_poly.type
_entity_poly.pdbx_seq_one_letter_code
_entity_poly.pdbx_strand_id
1 'polypeptide(L)'
;MPRVPFLASALAAALFMTAAGSASAQCALPNQLQNADVADTTKVMANFTALANCADSQTPGSNANSVIYNAGGGSLAGTTPLSNGQLLIGSTGNPPQPGTLSAGSGIAITGGPASLTISATGSGTGAAVDWLNKAAIVKPTLSSFTMRTTTTPPVGATLSATTRGMLLSVLSSSDNRAIMAETSLPTGNWQATMLAVYTGPLSTYSQPTITVRDATTSRAVSFMLGAGGTGGYRFDYVKTSGGVGLDTNSGDNPFQDVGFSLPSEPLWSRLTYNGSTFIWSFSRDGENFTNAYSISATAWLGQLSTIGPAILFYQPTHPTWNSGYHILSWSVVSL
;
A
#
# COMPACT_ATOMS: atom_id res chain seq x y z
N MET A 1 -19.85 -29.07 69.90
CA MET A 1 -19.13 -28.07 69.05
C MET A 1 -17.74 -27.93 69.57
N PRO A 2 -16.71 -28.47 68.90
CA PRO A 2 -15.33 -28.34 69.37
C PRO A 2 -14.69 -27.12 68.82
N ARG A 3 -13.98 -26.41 69.68
CA ARG A 3 -13.17 -25.20 69.36
C ARG A 3 -11.89 -25.64 68.64
N VAL A 4 -11.63 -25.09 67.47
CA VAL A 4 -10.37 -25.22 66.73
C VAL A 4 -9.33 -24.26 67.30
N PRO A 5 -8.10 -24.64 67.51
CA PRO A 5 -7.11 -23.79 68.19
C PRO A 5 -6.45 -22.80 67.19
N PHE A 6 -6.35 -21.59 67.67
CA PHE A 6 -5.75 -20.38 67.04
C PHE A 6 -4.18 -20.40 67.09
N LEU A 7 -3.52 -21.48 66.80
CA LEU A 7 -2.05 -21.56 66.92
C LEU A 7 -1.28 -21.73 65.61
N ALA A 8 -1.95 -21.78 64.47
CA ALA A 8 -1.28 -21.97 63.18
C ALA A 8 -0.93 -20.66 62.43
N SER A 9 -1.45 -19.52 62.86
CA SER A 9 -1.27 -18.26 62.09
C SER A 9 -0.06 -17.41 62.52
N ALA A 10 0.55 -17.71 63.67
CA ALA A 10 1.69 -16.91 64.16
C ALA A 10 3.06 -17.38 63.64
N LEU A 11 3.16 -18.61 63.10
CA LEU A 11 4.45 -19.13 62.61
C LEU A 11 4.70 -18.82 61.13
N ALA A 12 3.69 -18.49 60.37
CA ALA A 12 3.83 -18.10 58.96
C ALA A 12 4.27 -16.62 58.76
N ALA A 13 4.03 -15.76 59.76
CA ALA A 13 4.42 -14.36 59.68
C ALA A 13 5.88 -14.10 60.03
N ALA A 14 6.53 -15.02 60.79
CA ALA A 14 7.93 -14.88 61.20
C ALA A 14 8.95 -15.32 60.11
N LEU A 15 8.51 -16.07 59.09
CA LEU A 15 9.42 -16.59 58.04
C LEU A 15 9.58 -15.67 56.84
N PHE A 16 8.79 -14.57 56.76
CA PHE A 16 8.86 -13.64 55.62
C PHE A 16 9.66 -12.35 55.92
N MET A 17 10.22 -12.21 57.11
CA MET A 17 11.00 -11.01 57.48
C MET A 17 12.51 -11.15 57.39
N THR A 18 13.06 -12.23 56.84
CA THR A 18 14.52 -12.38 56.78
C THR A 18 15.11 -12.33 55.38
N ALA A 19 14.36 -11.86 54.39
CA ALA A 19 14.86 -11.73 53.00
C ALA A 19 14.86 -10.29 52.51
N ALA A 20 14.89 -9.29 53.38
CA ALA A 20 15.37 -7.97 52.98
C ALA A 20 16.89 -7.97 53.07
N GLY A 21 17.55 -8.68 52.19
CA GLY A 21 18.95 -8.47 51.91
C GLY A 21 19.12 -7.02 51.50
N SER A 22 19.65 -6.20 52.43
CA SER A 22 20.13 -4.87 52.11
C SER A 22 21.11 -5.01 50.94
N ALA A 23 20.73 -4.54 49.77
CA ALA A 23 21.66 -4.29 48.69
C ALA A 23 22.56 -3.14 49.13
N SER A 24 23.57 -3.45 49.93
CA SER A 24 24.61 -2.50 50.25
C SER A 24 25.67 -2.58 49.17
N ALA A 25 25.60 -1.65 48.22
CA ALA A 25 26.73 -1.29 47.39
C ALA A 25 27.80 -0.57 48.23
N GLN A 26 28.11 -1.12 49.40
CA GLN A 26 29.15 -0.60 50.27
C GLN A 26 30.37 -1.48 50.13
N CYS A 27 31.47 -0.85 49.69
CA CYS A 27 32.79 -1.47 49.77
C CYS A 27 33.11 -1.73 51.26
N ALA A 28 33.16 -3.00 51.65
CA ALA A 28 33.47 -3.38 52.98
C ALA A 28 34.95 -3.09 53.28
N LEU A 29 35.22 -2.24 54.26
CA LEU A 29 36.58 -2.01 54.73
C LEU A 29 36.98 -3.09 55.69
N PRO A 30 38.13 -3.76 55.51
CA PRO A 30 38.54 -4.90 56.35
C PRO A 30 38.95 -4.46 57.76
N ASN A 31 39.27 -3.19 57.97
CA ASN A 31 39.67 -2.70 59.29
C ASN A 31 38.82 -1.53 59.72
N GLN A 32 38.28 -1.60 60.92
CA GLN A 32 37.68 -0.43 61.59
C GLN A 32 38.77 0.34 62.32
N LEU A 33 38.97 1.60 61.97
CA LEU A 33 39.92 2.49 62.60
C LEU A 33 39.13 3.35 63.62
N GLN A 34 39.55 3.32 64.85
CA GLN A 34 38.90 4.11 65.91
C GLN A 34 39.80 5.28 66.30
N ASN A 35 39.17 6.35 66.89
CA ASN A 35 39.92 7.45 67.39
C ASN A 35 40.78 7.05 68.60
N ALA A 36 42.09 7.36 68.57
CA ALA A 36 43.13 6.95 69.47
C ALA A 36 43.78 5.59 69.19
N ASP A 37 43.47 4.88 68.11
CA ASP A 37 44.29 3.77 67.64
C ASP A 37 45.68 4.28 67.26
N VAL A 38 46.69 3.47 67.56
CA VAL A 38 48.03 3.76 67.04
C VAL A 38 47.96 3.62 65.51
N ALA A 39 48.48 4.63 64.83
CA ALA A 39 48.47 4.62 63.35
C ALA A 39 49.20 3.39 62.77
N ASP A 40 48.46 2.39 62.44
CA ASP A 40 48.96 1.17 61.76
C ASP A 40 48.82 1.33 60.24
N THR A 41 49.93 1.61 59.60
CA THR A 41 49.99 1.82 58.16
C THR A 41 49.50 0.59 57.36
N THR A 42 49.64 -0.60 57.91
CA THR A 42 49.19 -1.85 57.28
C THR A 42 47.66 -1.89 57.19
N LYS A 43 46.98 -1.52 58.26
CA LYS A 43 45.49 -1.48 58.33
C LYS A 43 44.95 -0.35 57.43
N VAL A 44 45.57 0.77 57.41
CA VAL A 44 45.22 1.92 56.54
C VAL A 44 45.36 1.49 55.06
N MET A 45 46.51 0.93 54.69
CA MET A 45 46.77 0.48 53.32
C MET A 45 45.85 -0.64 52.91
N ALA A 46 45.51 -1.58 53.82
CA ALA A 46 44.54 -2.65 53.51
C ALA A 46 43.14 -2.07 53.21
N ASN A 47 42.72 -1.02 53.93
CA ASN A 47 41.46 -0.33 53.66
C ASN A 47 41.48 0.39 52.30
N PHE A 48 42.57 1.08 51.98
CA PHE A 48 42.72 1.72 50.67
C PHE A 48 42.73 0.71 49.53
N THR A 49 43.43 -0.40 49.71
CA THR A 49 43.45 -1.48 48.70
C THR A 49 42.04 -2.09 48.50
N ALA A 50 41.31 -2.32 49.61
CA ALA A 50 39.93 -2.81 49.51
C ALA A 50 39.01 -1.83 48.79
N LEU A 51 39.16 -0.52 49.08
CA LEU A 51 38.39 0.53 48.42
C LEU A 51 38.74 0.63 46.90
N ALA A 52 40.04 0.57 46.57
CA ALA A 52 40.46 0.57 45.15
C ALA A 52 39.93 -0.64 44.40
N ASN A 53 40.05 -1.85 44.93
CA ASN A 53 39.52 -3.06 44.34
C ASN A 53 37.98 -3.02 44.18
N CYS A 54 37.30 -2.41 45.16
CA CYS A 54 35.86 -2.24 45.06
C CYS A 54 35.50 -1.23 43.97
N ALA A 55 36.20 -0.13 43.86
CA ALA A 55 36.02 0.86 42.79
C ALA A 55 36.29 0.23 41.41
N ASP A 56 37.34 -0.56 41.27
CA ASP A 56 37.68 -1.26 40.05
C ASP A 56 36.62 -2.30 39.68
N SER A 57 36.01 -2.98 40.66
CA SER A 57 34.93 -3.94 40.40
C SER A 57 33.62 -3.24 39.93
N GLN A 58 33.49 -1.97 40.19
CA GLN A 58 32.37 -1.14 39.71
C GLN A 58 32.68 -0.45 38.37
N THR A 59 33.90 -0.49 37.91
CA THR A 59 34.17 -0.10 36.52
C THR A 59 33.57 -1.13 35.58
N PRO A 60 32.71 -0.68 34.67
CA PRO A 60 32.14 -1.63 33.73
C PRO A 60 33.24 -2.32 32.93
N GLY A 61 33.41 -3.63 33.11
CA GLY A 61 34.21 -4.47 32.22
C GLY A 61 33.60 -4.40 30.84
N SER A 62 33.92 -3.38 30.07
CA SER A 62 33.25 -3.10 28.83
C SER A 62 34.25 -2.97 27.69
N ASN A 63 33.90 -3.55 26.57
CA ASN A 63 34.49 -3.14 25.30
C ASN A 63 34.15 -1.68 25.01
N ALA A 64 35.02 -0.96 24.35
CA ALA A 64 34.72 0.38 23.88
C ALA A 64 33.38 0.41 23.13
N ASN A 65 32.59 1.44 23.36
CA ASN A 65 31.27 1.63 22.77
C ASN A 65 30.16 0.67 23.23
N SER A 66 30.32 -0.03 24.35
CA SER A 66 29.26 -0.79 25.01
C SER A 66 28.28 0.13 25.71
N VAL A 67 27.02 -0.28 25.78
CA VAL A 67 26.02 0.35 26.65
C VAL A 67 26.08 -0.31 28.02
N ILE A 68 26.19 0.51 29.07
CA ILE A 68 26.31 0.03 30.44
C ILE A 68 24.92 -0.08 31.05
N TYR A 69 24.68 -1.15 31.78
CA TYR A 69 23.42 -1.40 32.48
C TYR A 69 23.69 -1.91 33.91
N ASN A 70 22.71 -1.78 34.78
CA ASN A 70 22.76 -2.34 36.12
C ASN A 70 22.49 -3.85 36.08
N ALA A 71 23.50 -4.64 36.40
CA ALA A 71 23.39 -6.10 36.39
C ALA A 71 22.79 -6.69 37.67
N GLY A 72 22.45 -5.83 38.65
CA GLY A 72 21.96 -6.24 39.96
C GLY A 72 23.09 -6.41 40.96
N GLY A 73 22.77 -6.46 42.27
CA GLY A 73 23.76 -6.65 43.34
C GLY A 73 24.78 -5.50 43.48
N GLY A 74 24.48 -4.33 42.94
CA GLY A 74 25.41 -3.18 42.95
C GLY A 74 26.46 -3.21 41.84
N SER A 75 26.37 -4.16 40.90
CA SER A 75 27.32 -4.31 39.80
C SER A 75 26.85 -3.65 38.52
N LEU A 76 27.78 -3.07 37.76
CA LEU A 76 27.58 -2.57 36.41
C LEU A 76 28.12 -3.58 35.40
N ALA A 77 27.41 -3.81 34.33
CA ALA A 77 27.86 -4.62 33.19
C ALA A 77 27.69 -3.87 31.88
N GLY A 78 28.46 -4.25 30.88
CA GLY A 78 28.35 -3.70 29.53
C GLY A 78 27.72 -4.69 28.56
N THR A 79 26.96 -4.19 27.62
CA THR A 79 26.51 -4.99 26.47
C THR A 79 27.67 -5.26 25.50
N THR A 80 27.49 -6.13 24.54
CA THR A 80 28.32 -6.10 23.33
C THR A 80 28.12 -4.75 22.62
N PRO A 81 29.17 -4.20 21.94
CA PRO A 81 29.00 -2.99 21.15
C PRO A 81 27.91 -3.15 20.11
N LEU A 82 27.10 -2.10 19.93
CA LEU A 82 26.05 -2.08 18.93
C LEU A 82 26.66 -1.85 17.54
N SER A 83 26.25 -2.65 16.58
CA SER A 83 26.52 -2.39 15.16
C SER A 83 25.57 -1.33 14.60
N ASN A 84 25.92 -0.74 13.45
CA ASN A 84 25.09 0.24 12.77
C ASN A 84 23.65 -0.30 12.55
N GLY A 85 22.66 0.48 12.97
CA GLY A 85 21.24 0.12 12.84
C GLY A 85 20.71 -0.87 13.89
N GLN A 86 21.53 -1.28 14.85
CA GLN A 86 21.04 -2.05 16.00
C GLN A 86 20.46 -1.16 17.08
N LEU A 87 19.50 -1.72 17.81
CA LEU A 87 18.89 -1.15 19.01
C LEU A 87 19.16 -2.04 20.20
N LEU A 88 19.14 -1.44 21.39
CA LEU A 88 19.15 -2.20 22.63
C LEU A 88 17.72 -2.63 22.95
N ILE A 89 17.48 -3.92 23.02
CA ILE A 89 16.14 -4.48 23.27
C ILE A 89 16.14 -5.10 24.68
N GLY A 90 15.14 -4.70 25.47
CA GLY A 90 14.91 -5.28 26.80
C GLY A 90 14.44 -6.74 26.66
N SER A 91 14.94 -7.59 27.58
CA SER A 91 14.55 -9.00 27.68
C SER A 91 14.17 -9.28 29.14
N THR A 92 12.92 -9.70 29.39
CA THR A 92 12.42 -9.93 30.74
C THR A 92 13.27 -10.99 31.46
N GLY A 93 13.85 -10.62 32.60
CA GLY A 93 14.69 -11.52 33.39
C GLY A 93 16.10 -11.74 32.86
N ASN A 94 16.49 -11.09 31.78
CA ASN A 94 17.82 -11.18 31.18
C ASN A 94 18.42 -9.79 30.94
N PRO A 95 19.75 -9.69 30.76
CA PRO A 95 20.39 -8.46 30.32
C PRO A 95 19.80 -7.93 29.01
N PRO A 96 19.77 -6.60 28.82
CA PRO A 96 19.42 -6.01 27.54
C PRO A 96 20.33 -6.53 26.41
N GLN A 97 19.75 -6.86 25.25
CA GLN A 97 20.47 -7.45 24.12
C GLN A 97 20.48 -6.53 22.90
N PRO A 98 21.59 -6.43 22.16
CA PRO A 98 21.58 -5.86 20.83
C PRO A 98 20.62 -6.63 19.92
N GLY A 99 19.73 -5.91 19.26
CA GLY A 99 18.79 -6.49 18.31
C GLY A 99 18.58 -5.63 17.09
N THR A 100 18.08 -6.22 16.03
CA THR A 100 17.72 -5.52 14.80
C THR A 100 16.20 -5.46 14.67
N LEU A 101 15.69 -4.38 14.11
CA LEU A 101 14.30 -4.30 13.70
C LEU A 101 14.09 -5.13 12.43
N SER A 102 13.11 -6.02 12.46
CA SER A 102 12.68 -6.75 11.27
C SER A 102 11.61 -5.97 10.54
N ALA A 103 11.80 -5.76 9.26
CA ALA A 103 10.81 -5.10 8.42
C ALA A 103 9.62 -6.03 8.17
N GLY A 104 8.41 -5.56 8.43
CA GLY A 104 7.18 -6.19 7.95
C GLY A 104 6.92 -5.86 6.48
N SER A 105 5.88 -6.47 5.91
CA SER A 105 5.47 -6.21 4.53
C SER A 105 5.20 -4.72 4.30
N GLY A 106 5.78 -4.16 3.25
CA GLY A 106 5.61 -2.74 2.90
C GLY A 106 6.48 -1.74 3.67
N ILE A 107 7.42 -2.23 4.48
CA ILE A 107 8.37 -1.39 5.22
C ILE A 107 9.80 -1.77 4.83
N ALA A 108 10.64 -0.78 4.61
CA ALA A 108 12.09 -0.94 4.55
C ALA A 108 12.73 -0.31 5.78
N ILE A 109 13.69 -1.01 6.36
CA ILE A 109 14.50 -0.52 7.47
C ILE A 109 15.95 -0.54 7.02
N THR A 110 16.59 0.62 7.05
CA THR A 110 18.00 0.78 6.67
C THR A 110 18.78 1.34 7.84
N GLY A 111 19.76 0.60 8.33
CA GLY A 111 20.70 1.04 9.35
C GLY A 111 21.90 1.75 8.72
N GLY A 112 22.29 2.87 9.32
CA GLY A 112 23.49 3.61 8.96
C GLY A 112 24.27 4.05 10.19
N PRO A 113 25.44 4.70 10.04
CA PRO A 113 26.15 5.27 11.16
C PRO A 113 25.26 6.26 11.90
N ALA A 114 25.01 6.00 13.20
CA ALA A 114 24.17 6.82 14.06
C ALA A 114 22.77 7.10 13.52
N SER A 115 22.25 6.29 12.59
CA SER A 115 20.95 6.48 12.00
C SER A 115 20.20 5.17 11.78
N LEU A 116 18.88 5.22 11.89
CA LEU A 116 17.95 4.17 11.52
C LEU A 116 16.84 4.82 10.71
N THR A 117 16.75 4.48 9.43
CA THR A 117 15.71 4.99 8.56
C THR A 117 14.63 3.94 8.39
N ILE A 118 13.39 4.29 8.68
CA ILE A 118 12.21 3.48 8.41
C ILE A 118 11.45 4.15 7.28
N SER A 119 11.29 3.47 6.17
CA SER A 119 10.56 3.98 5.01
C SER A 119 9.50 2.99 4.56
N ALA A 120 8.40 3.49 4.03
CA ALA A 120 7.46 2.65 3.33
C ALA A 120 8.07 2.23 1.98
N THR A 121 8.19 0.92 1.74
CA THR A 121 8.65 0.39 0.43
C THR A 121 7.52 0.33 -0.58
N GLY A 122 6.33 0.68 -0.14
CA GLY A 122 5.16 0.76 -0.98
C GLY A 122 5.23 1.94 -1.93
N SER A 123 5.99 1.82 -3.01
CA SER A 123 5.55 2.44 -4.25
C SER A 123 4.31 1.68 -4.67
N GLY A 124 3.17 2.05 -4.11
CA GLY A 124 1.83 1.80 -4.60
C GLY A 124 1.44 0.44 -5.23
N THR A 125 2.19 -0.65 -5.00
CA THR A 125 1.77 -1.99 -5.40
C THR A 125 0.99 -2.73 -4.32
N GLY A 126 0.96 -2.19 -3.10
CA GLY A 126 0.00 -2.63 -2.08
C GLY A 126 -1.39 -2.11 -2.44
N ALA A 127 -2.32 -3.00 -2.63
CA ALA A 127 -3.71 -2.61 -2.80
C ALA A 127 -4.15 -1.75 -1.61
N ALA A 128 -4.32 -0.45 -1.82
CA ALA A 128 -4.94 0.40 -0.82
C ALA A 128 -6.43 0.08 -0.81
N VAL A 129 -6.97 -0.23 0.35
CA VAL A 129 -8.41 -0.41 0.47
C VAL A 129 -9.07 0.97 0.43
N ASP A 130 -9.92 1.16 -0.55
CA ASP A 130 -10.80 2.33 -0.60
C ASP A 130 -11.89 2.17 0.46
N TRP A 131 -11.78 2.95 1.52
CA TRP A 131 -12.75 2.90 2.63
C TRP A 131 -14.19 3.21 2.21
N LEU A 132 -14.36 3.97 1.13
CA LEU A 132 -15.67 4.32 0.58
C LEU A 132 -16.23 3.18 -0.26
N ASN A 133 -15.41 2.58 -1.11
CA ASN A 133 -15.83 1.53 -2.05
C ASN A 133 -15.46 0.12 -1.56
N LYS A 134 -14.70 0.00 -0.47
CA LYS A 134 -14.22 -1.28 0.11
C LYS A 134 -13.44 -2.18 -0.85
N ALA A 135 -13.10 -1.70 -2.03
CA ALA A 135 -12.37 -2.44 -3.04
C ALA A 135 -10.88 -2.14 -2.99
N ALA A 136 -10.06 -3.09 -3.39
CA ALA A 136 -8.63 -2.89 -3.55
C ALA A 136 -8.34 -1.99 -4.75
N ILE A 137 -7.65 -0.86 -4.51
CA ILE A 137 -7.21 0.05 -5.57
C ILE A 137 -5.83 -0.37 -6.07
N VAL A 138 -5.75 -0.68 -7.37
CA VAL A 138 -4.51 -1.00 -8.08
C VAL A 138 -4.13 0.19 -8.96
N LYS A 139 -3.22 1.02 -8.48
CA LYS A 139 -2.77 2.20 -9.23
C LYS A 139 -2.15 1.78 -10.57
N PRO A 140 -2.64 2.30 -11.72
CA PRO A 140 -2.06 1.98 -13.02
C PRO A 140 -0.64 2.52 -13.14
N THR A 141 0.25 1.72 -13.74
CA THR A 141 1.62 2.11 -14.07
C THR A 141 1.67 2.61 -15.51
N LEU A 142 2.02 3.88 -15.72
CA LEU A 142 1.98 4.51 -17.04
C LEU A 142 2.79 3.74 -18.10
N SER A 143 3.94 3.19 -17.75
CA SER A 143 4.79 2.43 -18.67
C SER A 143 4.19 1.10 -19.16
N SER A 144 3.10 0.64 -18.54
CA SER A 144 2.36 -0.55 -19.00
C SER A 144 1.35 -0.24 -20.09
N PHE A 145 1.20 1.02 -20.47
CA PHE A 145 0.24 1.47 -21.46
C PHE A 145 0.92 2.11 -22.66
N THR A 146 0.35 1.86 -23.83
CA THR A 146 0.69 2.55 -25.05
C THR A 146 -0.49 3.40 -25.49
N MET A 147 -0.25 4.69 -25.77
CA MET A 147 -1.30 5.55 -26.30
C MET A 147 -1.57 5.21 -27.77
N ARG A 148 -2.84 5.00 -28.10
CA ARG A 148 -3.36 4.85 -29.47
C ARG A 148 -4.36 5.94 -29.77
N THR A 149 -4.36 6.37 -31.03
CA THR A 149 -5.31 7.37 -31.53
C THR A 149 -5.88 6.87 -32.85
N THR A 150 -6.96 7.47 -33.32
CA THR A 150 -7.40 7.37 -34.70
C THR A 150 -6.27 7.75 -35.67
N THR A 151 -6.38 7.35 -36.94
CA THR A 151 -5.40 7.68 -38.00
C THR A 151 -5.09 9.16 -38.05
N THR A 152 -6.10 10.01 -37.87
CA THR A 152 -5.90 11.44 -37.59
C THR A 152 -6.08 11.65 -36.06
N PRO A 153 -5.01 11.91 -35.32
CA PRO A 153 -5.09 12.09 -33.88
C PRO A 153 -5.98 13.28 -33.49
N PRO A 154 -6.76 13.15 -32.39
CA PRO A 154 -7.42 14.33 -31.83
C PRO A 154 -6.42 15.32 -31.25
N VAL A 155 -6.78 16.61 -31.29
CA VAL A 155 -5.92 17.69 -30.78
C VAL A 155 -5.75 17.52 -29.26
N GLY A 156 -4.51 17.76 -28.79
CA GLY A 156 -4.20 17.72 -27.35
C GLY A 156 -4.27 16.32 -26.72
N ALA A 157 -4.24 15.26 -27.54
CA ALA A 157 -4.22 13.88 -27.05
C ALA A 157 -2.96 13.62 -26.21
N THR A 158 -3.13 13.32 -24.93
CA THR A 158 -2.04 13.00 -24.00
C THR A 158 -2.40 11.86 -23.06
N LEU A 159 -1.37 11.14 -22.64
CA LEU A 159 -1.42 10.15 -21.57
C LEU A 159 -0.32 10.50 -20.56
N SER A 160 -0.70 10.77 -19.33
CA SER A 160 0.24 11.24 -18.30
C SER A 160 0.00 10.54 -16.96
N ALA A 161 1.09 10.40 -16.18
CA ALA A 161 0.98 9.92 -14.81
C ALA A 161 0.43 11.01 -13.89
N THR A 162 -0.37 10.60 -12.91
CA THR A 162 -0.85 11.48 -11.84
C THR A 162 -0.47 10.91 -10.48
N THR A 163 -0.64 11.70 -9.42
CA THR A 163 -0.40 11.22 -8.05
C THR A 163 -1.24 9.98 -7.73
N ARG A 164 -2.47 9.89 -8.24
CA ARG A 164 -3.42 8.80 -7.91
C ARG A 164 -3.59 7.76 -9.01
N GLY A 165 -3.01 7.95 -10.19
CA GLY A 165 -3.21 7.04 -11.30
C GLY A 165 -2.62 7.56 -12.61
N MET A 166 -3.41 7.51 -13.69
CA MET A 166 -3.06 8.09 -14.99
C MET A 166 -4.23 8.89 -15.55
N LEU A 167 -3.89 9.90 -16.33
CA LEU A 167 -4.85 10.78 -17.01
C LEU A 167 -4.70 10.63 -18.51
N LEU A 168 -5.78 10.22 -19.14
CA LEU A 168 -5.99 10.31 -20.58
C LEU A 168 -6.73 11.61 -20.85
N SER A 169 -6.15 12.55 -21.60
CA SER A 169 -6.79 13.84 -21.87
C SER A 169 -6.72 14.19 -23.36
N VAL A 170 -7.70 14.96 -23.79
CA VAL A 170 -7.88 15.31 -25.19
C VAL A 170 -8.78 16.55 -25.30
N LEU A 171 -8.54 17.36 -26.32
CA LEU A 171 -9.50 18.37 -26.75
C LEU A 171 -10.53 17.71 -27.66
N SER A 172 -11.81 17.97 -27.42
CA SER A 172 -12.87 17.47 -28.31
C SER A 172 -12.64 17.97 -29.74
N SER A 173 -12.90 17.11 -30.68
CA SER A 173 -12.64 17.35 -32.08
C SER A 173 -13.94 17.37 -32.87
N SER A 174 -13.89 18.06 -34.03
CA SER A 174 -15.00 18.12 -34.98
C SER A 174 -15.24 16.86 -35.82
N ASP A 175 -14.45 15.82 -35.66
CA ASP A 175 -14.55 14.57 -36.44
C ASP A 175 -14.61 13.37 -35.55
N ASN A 176 -14.98 12.22 -36.06
CA ASN A 176 -14.87 10.95 -35.36
C ASN A 176 -13.41 10.72 -34.97
N ARG A 177 -13.12 10.79 -33.70
CA ARG A 177 -11.78 10.64 -33.14
C ARG A 177 -11.85 9.74 -31.90
N ALA A 178 -10.74 9.09 -31.62
CA ALA A 178 -10.59 8.33 -30.39
C ALA A 178 -9.17 8.41 -29.87
N ILE A 179 -9.05 8.31 -28.56
CA ILE A 179 -7.80 8.12 -27.88
C ILE A 179 -7.96 6.97 -26.88
N MET A 180 -7.00 6.06 -26.84
CA MET A 180 -7.00 4.87 -25.99
C MET A 180 -5.64 4.70 -25.32
N ALA A 181 -5.64 4.37 -24.06
CA ALA A 181 -4.45 3.84 -23.38
C ALA A 181 -4.57 2.32 -23.37
N GLU A 182 -3.82 1.63 -24.23
CA GLU A 182 -3.93 0.16 -24.37
C GLU A 182 -2.83 -0.58 -23.62
N THR A 183 -3.18 -1.72 -23.06
CA THR A 183 -2.27 -2.71 -22.48
C THR A 183 -2.56 -4.11 -23.05
N SER A 184 -1.59 -5.01 -22.95
CA SER A 184 -1.75 -6.39 -23.40
C SER A 184 -2.80 -7.13 -22.58
N LEU A 185 -3.48 -8.06 -23.24
CA LEU A 185 -4.39 -9.01 -22.61
C LEU A 185 -3.66 -10.29 -22.20
N PRO A 186 -4.02 -10.91 -21.08
CA PRO A 186 -3.59 -12.27 -20.78
C PRO A 186 -4.22 -13.27 -21.76
N THR A 187 -3.62 -14.43 -21.86
CA THR A 187 -4.18 -15.56 -22.64
C THR A 187 -5.34 -16.22 -21.88
N GLY A 188 -6.31 -16.75 -22.62
CA GLY A 188 -7.49 -17.42 -22.03
C GLY A 188 -8.55 -16.46 -21.52
N ASN A 189 -9.28 -16.89 -20.51
CA ASN A 189 -10.31 -16.07 -19.88
C ASN A 189 -9.68 -14.98 -18.99
N TRP A 190 -10.28 -13.82 -18.95
CA TRP A 190 -9.75 -12.71 -18.16
C TRP A 190 -10.84 -11.77 -17.66
N GLN A 191 -10.46 -10.95 -16.68
CA GLN A 191 -11.30 -9.90 -16.15
C GLN A 191 -10.48 -8.62 -16.00
N ALA A 192 -10.96 -7.54 -16.61
CA ALA A 192 -10.43 -6.19 -16.42
C ALA A 192 -11.36 -5.42 -15.48
N THR A 193 -10.78 -4.78 -14.46
CA THR A 193 -11.53 -3.93 -13.51
C THR A 193 -10.87 -2.56 -13.45
N MET A 194 -11.66 -1.52 -13.57
CA MET A 194 -11.23 -0.13 -13.61
C MET A 194 -12.07 0.73 -12.67
N LEU A 195 -11.43 1.60 -11.90
CA LEU A 195 -12.06 2.75 -11.26
C LEU A 195 -11.61 4.01 -11.99
N ALA A 196 -12.54 4.81 -12.44
CA ALA A 196 -12.20 6.02 -13.18
C ALA A 196 -13.18 7.17 -12.94
N VAL A 197 -12.69 8.39 -13.18
CA VAL A 197 -13.48 9.63 -13.17
C VAL A 197 -13.34 10.28 -14.54
N TYR A 198 -14.45 10.58 -15.16
CA TYR A 198 -14.49 11.37 -16.39
C TYR A 198 -14.80 12.83 -16.08
N THR A 199 -13.96 13.75 -16.52
CA THR A 199 -14.06 15.19 -16.25
C THR A 199 -14.50 16.01 -17.47
N GLY A 200 -14.78 15.36 -18.58
CA GLY A 200 -15.32 16.00 -19.77
C GLY A 200 -16.84 16.10 -19.77
N PRO A 201 -17.41 16.81 -20.74
CA PRO A 201 -18.85 16.78 -20.94
C PRO A 201 -19.26 15.39 -21.40
N LEU A 202 -20.14 14.74 -20.65
CA LEU A 202 -20.83 13.56 -21.14
C LEU A 202 -21.87 13.99 -22.15
N SER A 203 -21.72 13.58 -23.36
CA SER A 203 -22.67 13.81 -24.44
C SER A 203 -22.87 12.53 -25.23
N THR A 204 -23.87 12.51 -26.11
CA THR A 204 -24.03 11.41 -27.07
C THR A 204 -22.79 11.20 -27.93
N TYR A 205 -21.92 12.18 -27.98
CA TYR A 205 -20.78 12.24 -28.90
C TYR A 205 -19.39 12.29 -28.22
N SER A 206 -19.32 12.32 -26.89
CA SER A 206 -18.06 12.28 -26.16
C SER A 206 -18.22 11.33 -24.95
N GLN A 207 -17.55 10.19 -25.00
CA GLN A 207 -17.86 9.09 -24.11
C GLN A 207 -16.60 8.39 -23.61
N PRO A 208 -16.46 8.24 -22.28
CA PRO A 208 -15.43 7.40 -21.69
C PRO A 208 -15.79 5.90 -21.83
N THR A 209 -14.79 5.07 -22.10
CA THR A 209 -15.01 3.65 -22.39
C THR A 209 -13.96 2.73 -21.77
N ILE A 210 -14.29 1.42 -21.69
CA ILE A 210 -13.33 0.34 -21.74
C ILE A 210 -13.39 -0.26 -23.17
N THR A 211 -12.26 -0.30 -23.83
CA THR A 211 -12.16 -0.73 -25.24
C THR A 211 -11.28 -1.98 -25.36
N VAL A 212 -11.77 -2.99 -26.08
CA VAL A 212 -10.99 -4.16 -26.49
C VAL A 212 -10.72 -4.02 -27.99
N ARG A 213 -9.47 -4.24 -28.38
CA ARG A 213 -9.03 -4.06 -29.75
C ARG A 213 -8.43 -5.34 -30.32
N ASP A 214 -8.77 -5.64 -31.56
CA ASP A 214 -8.10 -6.60 -32.43
C ASP A 214 -7.13 -5.83 -33.34
N ALA A 215 -5.84 -5.98 -33.06
CA ALA A 215 -4.80 -5.30 -33.83
C ALA A 215 -4.63 -5.91 -35.24
N THR A 216 -5.04 -7.15 -35.44
CA THR A 216 -4.88 -7.88 -36.72
C THR A 216 -5.91 -7.45 -37.76
N THR A 217 -7.16 -7.28 -37.34
CA THR A 217 -8.26 -6.90 -38.23
C THR A 217 -8.57 -5.41 -38.22
N SER A 218 -7.85 -4.61 -37.39
CA SER A 218 -8.14 -3.20 -37.15
C SER A 218 -9.61 -2.99 -36.79
N ARG A 219 -10.05 -3.68 -35.74
CA ARG A 219 -11.41 -3.60 -35.17
C ARG A 219 -11.35 -3.41 -33.67
N ALA A 220 -12.38 -2.76 -33.12
CA ALA A 220 -12.51 -2.65 -31.67
C ALA A 220 -13.99 -2.71 -31.24
N VAL A 221 -14.18 -3.07 -29.97
CA VAL A 221 -15.45 -2.95 -29.27
C VAL A 221 -15.21 -2.11 -28.03
N SER A 222 -15.98 -1.05 -27.89
CA SER A 222 -15.90 -0.12 -26.78
C SER A 222 -17.19 -0.15 -25.97
N PHE A 223 -17.06 -0.36 -24.67
CA PHE A 223 -18.15 -0.34 -23.70
C PHE A 223 -18.15 1.01 -23.01
N MET A 224 -19.21 1.75 -23.14
CA MET A 224 -19.23 3.17 -22.80
C MET A 224 -20.38 3.59 -21.92
N LEU A 225 -20.14 4.64 -21.14
CA LEU A 225 -21.15 5.40 -20.46
C LEU A 225 -21.32 6.72 -21.21
N GLY A 226 -22.53 6.97 -21.72
CA GLY A 226 -22.83 8.19 -22.49
C GLY A 226 -24.09 8.89 -22.00
N ALA A 227 -24.36 10.07 -22.56
CA ALA A 227 -25.63 10.76 -22.36
C ALA A 227 -26.66 10.23 -23.37
N GLY A 228 -27.84 9.89 -22.91
CA GLY A 228 -29.00 9.59 -23.76
C GLY A 228 -29.61 10.83 -24.36
N GLY A 229 -30.27 10.70 -25.52
CA GLY A 229 -30.94 11.81 -26.19
C GLY A 229 -32.07 12.46 -25.42
N THR A 230 -32.55 11.86 -24.35
CA THR A 230 -33.63 12.33 -23.47
C THR A 230 -33.15 12.91 -22.14
N GLY A 231 -31.83 13.18 -22.01
CA GLY A 231 -31.24 13.76 -20.80
C GLY A 231 -30.86 12.78 -19.70
N GLY A 232 -30.99 11.46 -19.95
CA GLY A 232 -30.50 10.40 -19.07
C GLY A 232 -29.11 9.92 -19.45
N TYR A 233 -28.50 9.14 -18.58
CA TYR A 233 -27.27 8.40 -18.90
C TYR A 233 -27.65 7.03 -19.45
N ARG A 234 -26.80 6.53 -20.37
CA ARG A 234 -27.00 5.22 -20.97
C ARG A 234 -25.72 4.41 -20.93
N PHE A 235 -25.89 3.11 -20.74
CA PHE A 235 -24.86 2.16 -21.09
C PHE A 235 -25.01 1.78 -22.58
N ASP A 236 -23.88 1.71 -23.25
CA ASP A 236 -23.84 1.44 -24.68
C ASP A 236 -22.58 0.65 -25.02
N TYR A 237 -22.55 0.00 -26.15
CA TYR A 237 -21.31 -0.43 -26.76
C TYR A 237 -21.27 -0.06 -28.22
N VAL A 238 -20.09 0.20 -28.73
CA VAL A 238 -19.89 0.51 -30.12
C VAL A 238 -18.84 -0.38 -30.73
N LYS A 239 -19.08 -0.78 -31.97
CA LYS A 239 -18.12 -1.48 -32.81
C LYS A 239 -17.45 -0.49 -33.73
N THR A 240 -16.14 -0.47 -33.76
CA THR A 240 -15.35 0.44 -34.60
C THR A 240 -14.37 -0.37 -35.47
N SER A 241 -13.93 0.22 -36.58
CA SER A 241 -12.98 -0.36 -37.52
C SER A 241 -12.15 0.73 -38.21
N GLY A 242 -11.20 0.31 -39.06
CA GLY A 242 -10.35 1.22 -39.85
C GLY A 242 -9.12 1.71 -39.10
N GLY A 243 -8.05 2.00 -39.81
CA GLY A 243 -6.78 2.47 -39.25
C GLY A 243 -6.25 1.54 -38.16
N VAL A 244 -6.28 2.01 -36.93
CA VAL A 244 -5.92 1.21 -35.74
C VAL A 244 -7.13 0.51 -35.09
N GLY A 245 -8.27 0.51 -35.73
CA GLY A 245 -9.52 -0.07 -35.21
C GLY A 245 -10.44 0.93 -34.52
N LEU A 246 -10.16 2.20 -34.58
CA LEU A 246 -10.89 3.24 -33.84
C LEU A 246 -11.51 4.31 -34.76
N ASP A 247 -11.29 4.22 -36.08
CA ASP A 247 -11.58 5.33 -37.00
C ASP A 247 -13.04 5.41 -37.47
N THR A 248 -13.72 4.29 -37.61
CA THR A 248 -15.05 4.24 -38.19
C THR A 248 -16.01 3.45 -37.32
N ASN A 249 -17.15 4.05 -36.99
CA ASN A 249 -18.26 3.37 -36.33
C ASN A 249 -18.97 2.44 -37.30
N SER A 250 -19.27 1.21 -36.89
CA SER A 250 -20.02 0.22 -37.71
C SER A 250 -21.54 0.44 -37.70
N GLY A 251 -22.03 1.42 -36.94
CA GLY A 251 -23.46 1.70 -36.83
C GLY A 251 -24.24 0.76 -35.89
N ASP A 252 -23.58 -0.24 -35.30
CA ASP A 252 -24.19 -1.19 -34.38
C ASP A 252 -23.98 -0.65 -32.93
N ASN A 253 -24.93 0.15 -32.49
CA ASN A 253 -24.90 0.85 -31.19
C ASN A 253 -26.18 0.57 -30.42
N PRO A 254 -26.38 -0.62 -29.89
CA PRO A 254 -27.51 -0.85 -28.99
C PRO A 254 -27.25 -0.11 -27.68
N PHE A 255 -28.19 0.70 -27.26
CA PHE A 255 -28.12 1.46 -26.02
C PHE A 255 -29.23 1.06 -25.06
N GLN A 256 -28.92 1.14 -23.79
CA GLN A 256 -29.88 0.99 -22.71
C GLN A 256 -29.87 2.26 -21.86
N ASP A 257 -30.98 2.98 -21.85
CA ASP A 257 -31.14 4.10 -20.95
C ASP A 257 -31.31 3.60 -19.53
N VAL A 258 -30.36 3.90 -18.67
CA VAL A 258 -30.33 3.41 -17.30
C VAL A 258 -30.57 4.51 -16.26
N GLY A 259 -31.20 5.56 -16.60
CA GLY A 259 -31.85 6.53 -15.70
C GLY A 259 -31.12 6.94 -14.41
N PHE A 260 -29.77 6.99 -14.39
CA PHE A 260 -29.05 7.49 -13.23
C PHE A 260 -28.12 8.65 -13.59
N SER A 261 -28.00 9.62 -12.68
CA SER A 261 -27.15 10.77 -12.89
C SER A 261 -25.75 10.52 -12.35
N LEU A 262 -24.73 10.55 -13.22
CA LEU A 262 -23.33 10.37 -12.85
C LEU A 262 -22.38 11.22 -13.69
N PRO A 263 -22.38 12.53 -13.64
CA PRO A 263 -21.42 13.25 -14.46
C PRO A 263 -19.98 13.23 -13.93
N SER A 264 -19.76 13.12 -12.62
CA SER A 264 -18.44 13.33 -12.03
C SER A 264 -18.05 12.38 -10.91
N GLU A 265 -18.87 11.38 -10.63
CA GLU A 265 -18.55 10.39 -9.58
C GLU A 265 -17.59 9.32 -10.11
N PRO A 266 -16.67 8.83 -9.27
CA PRO A 266 -15.90 7.64 -9.61
C PRO A 266 -16.81 6.47 -9.91
N LEU A 267 -16.55 5.76 -11.01
CA LEU A 267 -17.30 4.57 -11.40
C LEU A 267 -16.37 3.39 -11.55
N TRP A 268 -16.73 2.28 -10.92
CA TRP A 268 -16.12 1.00 -11.17
C TRP A 268 -16.76 0.37 -12.41
N SER A 269 -15.93 0.03 -13.39
CA SER A 269 -16.29 -0.73 -14.57
C SER A 269 -15.53 -2.04 -14.62
N ARG A 270 -16.21 -3.11 -14.98
CA ARG A 270 -15.61 -4.44 -15.11
C ARG A 270 -15.99 -5.06 -16.43
N LEU A 271 -15.01 -5.52 -17.16
CA LEU A 271 -15.22 -6.29 -18.39
C LEU A 271 -14.63 -7.69 -18.19
N THR A 272 -15.48 -8.69 -18.29
CA THR A 272 -15.11 -10.10 -18.18
C THR A 272 -15.22 -10.77 -19.55
N TYR A 273 -14.18 -11.51 -19.94
CA TYR A 273 -14.16 -12.41 -21.07
C TYR A 273 -14.11 -13.85 -20.59
N ASN A 274 -15.07 -14.66 -20.98
CA ASN A 274 -15.20 -16.06 -20.56
C ASN A 274 -14.83 -17.09 -21.64
N GLY A 275 -14.09 -16.66 -22.65
CA GLY A 275 -13.72 -17.51 -23.78
C GLY A 275 -14.61 -17.31 -25.02
N SER A 276 -15.79 -16.75 -24.89
CA SER A 276 -16.73 -16.53 -26.02
C SER A 276 -17.49 -15.21 -25.95
N THR A 277 -17.68 -14.68 -24.73
CA THR A 277 -18.60 -13.57 -24.45
C THR A 277 -17.89 -12.51 -23.64
N PHE A 278 -18.13 -11.25 -23.97
CA PHE A 278 -17.87 -10.13 -23.10
C PHE A 278 -19.07 -9.88 -22.19
N ILE A 279 -18.83 -9.76 -20.90
CA ILE A 279 -19.82 -9.34 -19.91
C ILE A 279 -19.32 -8.03 -19.33
N TRP A 280 -20.02 -6.94 -19.61
CA TRP A 280 -19.71 -5.63 -19.02
C TRP A 280 -20.59 -5.35 -17.81
N SER A 281 -19.96 -4.97 -16.73
CA SER A 281 -20.59 -4.71 -15.44
C SER A 281 -20.09 -3.40 -14.86
N PHE A 282 -20.88 -2.82 -13.99
CA PHE A 282 -20.50 -1.61 -13.25
C PHE A 282 -20.81 -1.74 -11.77
N SER A 283 -20.13 -0.94 -10.96
CA SER A 283 -20.34 -0.89 -9.51
C SER A 283 -20.05 0.52 -8.98
N ARG A 284 -20.70 0.89 -7.87
CA ARG A 284 -20.39 2.11 -7.11
C ARG A 284 -19.45 1.85 -5.94
N ASP A 285 -19.47 0.65 -5.40
CA ASP A 285 -18.69 0.24 -4.21
C ASP A 285 -17.47 -0.63 -4.54
N GLY A 286 -17.34 -1.09 -5.80
CA GLY A 286 -16.25 -1.95 -6.23
C GLY A 286 -16.36 -3.41 -5.79
N GLU A 287 -17.39 -3.76 -5.05
CA GLU A 287 -17.68 -5.14 -4.60
C GLU A 287 -18.86 -5.75 -5.36
N ASN A 288 -19.98 -5.03 -5.38
CA ASN A 288 -21.24 -5.49 -5.96
C ASN A 288 -21.37 -4.96 -7.39
N PHE A 289 -21.19 -5.84 -8.38
CA PHE A 289 -21.25 -5.48 -9.78
C PHE A 289 -22.58 -5.89 -10.41
N THR A 290 -23.19 -4.95 -11.12
CA THR A 290 -24.40 -5.17 -11.91
C THR A 290 -24.04 -5.30 -13.38
N ASN A 291 -24.52 -6.36 -14.04
CA ASN A 291 -24.30 -6.55 -15.49
C ASN A 291 -25.10 -5.52 -16.28
N ALA A 292 -24.40 -4.80 -17.15
CA ALA A 292 -25.00 -3.87 -18.11
C ALA A 292 -25.29 -4.54 -19.44
N TYR A 293 -24.28 -5.26 -19.99
CA TYR A 293 -24.35 -5.94 -21.28
C TYR A 293 -23.62 -7.28 -21.28
N SER A 294 -24.10 -8.17 -22.16
CA SER A 294 -23.42 -9.40 -22.54
C SER A 294 -23.50 -9.56 -24.06
N ILE A 295 -22.35 -9.60 -24.72
CA ILE A 295 -22.25 -9.73 -26.18
C ILE A 295 -21.22 -10.76 -26.58
N SER A 296 -21.38 -11.38 -27.77
CA SER A 296 -20.38 -12.26 -28.32
C SER A 296 -19.07 -11.51 -28.61
N ALA A 297 -17.97 -12.00 -28.09
CA ALA A 297 -16.64 -11.42 -28.31
C ALA A 297 -16.16 -11.66 -29.77
N THR A 298 -16.51 -12.80 -30.36
CA THR A 298 -16.04 -13.20 -31.69
C THR A 298 -16.93 -12.74 -32.82
N ALA A 299 -18.11 -12.19 -32.56
CA ALA A 299 -19.00 -11.70 -33.62
C ALA A 299 -18.42 -10.52 -34.40
N TRP A 300 -17.45 -9.79 -33.83
CA TRP A 300 -16.81 -8.64 -34.46
C TRP A 300 -15.29 -8.73 -34.46
N LEU A 301 -14.69 -9.18 -33.35
CA LEU A 301 -13.23 -9.30 -33.18
C LEU A 301 -12.79 -10.70 -33.56
N GLY A 302 -11.78 -10.82 -34.43
CA GLY A 302 -11.16 -12.11 -34.80
C GLY A 302 -10.17 -12.57 -33.72
N GLN A 303 -9.42 -11.63 -33.14
CA GLN A 303 -8.47 -11.86 -32.05
C GLN A 303 -8.56 -10.74 -31.01
N LEU A 304 -8.33 -11.11 -29.76
CA LEU A 304 -8.25 -10.13 -28.67
C LEU A 304 -6.79 -9.77 -28.45
N SER A 305 -6.38 -8.57 -28.84
CA SER A 305 -4.97 -8.16 -28.77
C SER A 305 -4.68 -7.30 -27.54
N THR A 306 -5.47 -6.26 -27.32
CA THR A 306 -5.25 -5.27 -26.27
C THR A 306 -6.57 -4.81 -25.67
N ILE A 307 -6.47 -4.22 -24.47
CA ILE A 307 -7.58 -3.62 -23.73
C ILE A 307 -7.13 -2.32 -23.08
N GLY A 308 -8.04 -1.38 -22.87
CA GLY A 308 -7.74 -0.20 -22.06
C GLY A 308 -8.85 0.82 -22.02
N PRO A 309 -8.69 1.84 -21.16
CA PRO A 309 -9.57 3.00 -21.15
C PRO A 309 -9.40 3.81 -22.44
N ALA A 310 -10.52 4.35 -22.92
CA ALA A 310 -10.51 5.21 -24.09
C ALA A 310 -11.54 6.34 -23.96
N ILE A 311 -11.38 7.37 -24.78
CA ILE A 311 -12.37 8.41 -25.01
C ILE A 311 -12.70 8.37 -26.48
N LEU A 312 -13.97 8.21 -26.79
CA LEU A 312 -14.50 8.18 -28.14
C LEU A 312 -15.30 9.45 -28.41
N PHE A 313 -15.08 10.05 -29.57
CA PHE A 313 -15.81 11.22 -30.07
C PHE A 313 -16.51 10.84 -31.37
N TYR A 314 -17.80 11.14 -31.42
CA TYR A 314 -18.60 10.98 -32.62
C TYR A 314 -19.24 12.29 -32.96
N GLN A 315 -19.10 12.73 -34.19
CA GLN A 315 -19.70 13.94 -34.72
C GLN A 315 -19.58 15.19 -33.84
N PRO A 316 -19.05 16.24 -34.35
CA PRO A 316 -18.78 17.39 -33.56
C PRO A 316 -19.70 18.53 -33.94
N THR A 317 -20.59 18.81 -33.09
CA THR A 317 -21.38 20.06 -33.15
C THR A 317 -21.04 20.98 -31.97
N HIS A 318 -20.04 20.66 -31.20
CA HIS A 318 -19.74 21.37 -29.96
C HIS A 318 -18.36 21.99 -29.94
N PRO A 319 -18.21 23.15 -29.28
CA PRO A 319 -16.92 23.82 -29.15
C PRO A 319 -15.90 22.92 -28.46
N THR A 320 -14.62 23.19 -28.69
CA THR A 320 -13.47 22.50 -28.14
C THR A 320 -13.51 22.47 -26.62
N TRP A 321 -13.86 21.34 -26.04
CA TRP A 321 -13.82 21.11 -24.62
C TRP A 321 -12.65 20.19 -24.24
N ASN A 322 -12.03 20.50 -23.12
CA ASN A 322 -11.05 19.61 -22.53
C ASN A 322 -11.78 18.42 -21.90
N SER A 323 -11.46 17.23 -22.35
CA SER A 323 -11.97 15.98 -21.78
C SER A 323 -10.83 15.23 -21.11
N GLY A 324 -11.04 14.81 -19.88
CA GLY A 324 -10.08 14.02 -19.11
C GLY A 324 -10.73 12.73 -18.60
N TYR A 325 -10.05 11.62 -18.77
CA TYR A 325 -10.43 10.35 -18.16
C TYR A 325 -9.34 9.93 -17.18
N HIS A 326 -9.60 10.14 -15.91
CA HIS A 326 -8.65 9.87 -14.84
C HIS A 326 -8.86 8.46 -14.32
N ILE A 327 -7.93 7.59 -14.62
CA ILE A 327 -7.94 6.19 -14.21
C ILE A 327 -7.24 6.07 -12.87
N LEU A 328 -8.01 5.76 -11.83
CA LEU A 328 -7.55 5.66 -10.45
C LEU A 328 -7.13 4.23 -10.09
N SER A 329 -7.80 3.24 -10.68
CA SER A 329 -7.48 1.84 -10.52
C SER A 329 -7.59 1.11 -11.85
N TRP A 330 -6.68 0.18 -12.10
CA TRP A 330 -6.68 -0.68 -13.26
C TRP A 330 -6.07 -2.03 -12.92
N SER A 331 -6.80 -3.08 -13.19
CA SER A 331 -6.28 -4.44 -13.08
C SER A 331 -6.82 -5.31 -14.19
N VAL A 332 -5.99 -6.18 -14.75
CA VAL A 332 -6.40 -7.25 -15.65
C VAL A 332 -5.83 -8.55 -15.11
N VAL A 333 -6.71 -9.51 -14.85
CA VAL A 333 -6.35 -10.80 -14.25
C VAL A 333 -6.85 -11.94 -15.12
N SER A 334 -6.09 -13.03 -15.17
CA SER A 334 -6.56 -14.32 -15.75
C SER A 334 -7.60 -14.95 -14.81
N LEU A 335 -8.60 -15.61 -15.38
CA LEU A 335 -9.66 -16.33 -14.65
C LEU A 335 -9.44 -17.85 -14.73
#